data_335700d2f7cda25eb0267cc2e8864345
#
_entry.id   335700d2f7cda25eb0267cc2e8864345
#
_cell.length_a   1.000
_cell.length_b   1.000
_cell.length_c   1.000
_cell.angle_alpha   90.00
_cell.angle_beta   90.00
_cell.angle_gamma   90.00
#
_symmetry.space_group_name_H-M   'P 1'
#
loop_
_entity.id
_entity.type
_entity.pdbx_description
1 polymer ?
#
loop_
_entity_poly.entity_id
_entity_poly.type
_entity_poly.pdbx_seq_one_letter_code
_entity_poly.pdbx_strand_id
1 'polypeptide(L)'
;MRILAIGAHFDDVEIGCGGTLLKRVAQGDEIFILTITDSGYTLPNNEFCRPADIARAEAEIAAKMIGAELICLGKPSLNLLHNEEFSYEFDKVIKDINPDLILTHWGGDFHSDHAAVSLSSIRAARHSGTILMYRSNWYSTEDEFRGNYYVNISPYIEKKLEIIKVYKSVLEPVNYSWIDFIKKQNQYEGMKLGVSAAECFSCIK
;
A
#
# COMPACT_ATOMS: atom_id res chain seq x y z
N MET A 1 -17.40 3.11 -7.64
CA MET A 1 -16.33 4.16 -7.58
C MET A 1 -15.07 3.62 -8.24
N ARG A 2 -14.20 4.52 -8.71
CA ARG A 2 -12.85 4.17 -9.16
C ARG A 2 -11.87 4.51 -8.03
N ILE A 3 -11.11 3.52 -7.58
CA ILE A 3 -10.22 3.65 -6.42
C ILE A 3 -8.78 3.37 -6.88
N LEU A 4 -7.88 4.32 -6.61
CA LEU A 4 -6.45 4.18 -6.88
C LEU A 4 -5.70 3.99 -5.57
N ALA A 5 -5.08 2.83 -5.38
CA ALA A 5 -4.18 2.56 -4.26
C ALA A 5 -2.74 2.62 -4.75
N ILE A 6 -1.91 3.44 -4.10
CA ILE A 6 -0.54 3.75 -4.52
C ILE A 6 0.43 3.23 -3.48
N GLY A 7 1.33 2.33 -3.87
CA GLY A 7 2.42 1.78 -3.06
C GLY A 7 3.79 2.09 -3.66
N ALA A 8 4.80 2.22 -2.83
CA ALA A 8 6.19 2.32 -3.27
C ALA A 8 6.69 0.98 -3.80
N HIS A 9 6.37 -0.10 -3.08
CA HIS A 9 6.78 -1.46 -3.37
C HIS A 9 5.58 -2.39 -3.52
N PHE A 10 5.79 -3.53 -4.15
CA PHE A 10 4.83 -4.63 -4.15
C PHE A 10 4.75 -5.22 -2.74
N ASP A 11 3.59 -5.21 -2.15
CA ASP A 11 3.14 -5.60 -0.80
C ASP A 11 2.57 -4.44 0.04
N ASP A 12 3.02 -3.20 -0.15
CA ASP A 12 2.60 -2.03 0.64
C ASP A 12 1.09 -1.84 0.68
N VAL A 13 0.46 -1.92 -0.47
CA VAL A 13 -0.99 -1.71 -0.65
C VAL A 13 -1.78 -2.80 0.07
N GLU A 14 -1.35 -4.05 -0.08
CA GLU A 14 -1.99 -5.20 0.56
C GLU A 14 -1.86 -5.12 2.09
N ILE A 15 -0.69 -4.73 2.58
CA ILE A 15 -0.43 -4.53 4.01
C ILE A 15 -1.25 -3.36 4.55
N GLY A 16 -1.20 -2.22 3.88
CA GLY A 16 -1.80 -0.98 4.36
C GLY A 16 -3.32 -0.92 4.23
N CYS A 17 -3.88 -1.38 3.10
CA CYS A 17 -5.29 -1.20 2.78
C CYS A 17 -5.97 -2.39 2.05
N GLY A 18 -5.34 -3.55 1.97
CA GLY A 18 -5.86 -4.71 1.23
C GLY A 18 -7.25 -5.18 1.66
N GLY A 19 -7.58 -5.09 2.95
CA GLY A 19 -8.92 -5.41 3.47
C GLY A 19 -9.98 -4.43 2.99
N THR A 20 -9.64 -3.13 2.94
CA THR A 20 -10.50 -2.08 2.38
C THR A 20 -10.73 -2.33 0.89
N LEU A 21 -9.68 -2.65 0.12
CA LEU A 21 -9.81 -2.95 -1.31
C LEU A 21 -10.74 -4.15 -1.55
N LEU A 22 -10.57 -5.25 -0.81
CA LEU A 22 -11.46 -6.42 -0.89
C LEU A 22 -12.92 -6.05 -0.62
N LYS A 23 -13.18 -5.23 0.40
CA LYS A 23 -14.52 -4.72 0.71
C LYS A 23 -15.08 -3.90 -0.44
N ARG A 24 -14.26 -3.04 -1.05
CA ARG A 24 -14.68 -2.17 -2.16
C ARG A 24 -14.99 -2.94 -3.43
N VAL A 25 -14.17 -3.95 -3.77
CA VAL A 25 -14.47 -4.87 -4.87
C VAL A 25 -15.82 -5.59 -4.64
N ALA A 26 -16.07 -6.06 -3.42
CA ALA A 26 -17.36 -6.70 -3.08
C ALA A 26 -18.56 -5.75 -3.20
N GLN A 27 -18.34 -4.43 -3.19
CA GLN A 27 -19.33 -3.39 -3.40
C GLN A 27 -19.50 -2.98 -4.89
N GLY A 28 -18.69 -3.58 -5.79
CA GLY A 28 -18.71 -3.28 -7.22
C GLY A 28 -17.85 -2.09 -7.63
N ASP A 29 -16.90 -1.66 -6.78
CA ASP A 29 -15.94 -0.62 -7.12
C ASP A 29 -14.81 -1.17 -8.02
N GLU A 30 -14.27 -0.33 -8.89
CA GLU A 30 -13.12 -0.63 -9.74
C GLU A 30 -11.83 -0.25 -8.99
N ILE A 31 -10.89 -1.18 -8.89
CA ILE A 31 -9.66 -1.00 -8.12
C ILE A 31 -8.45 -1.00 -9.05
N PHE A 32 -7.63 0.03 -8.89
CA PHE A 32 -6.33 0.18 -9.54
C PHE A 32 -5.24 0.22 -8.46
N ILE A 33 -4.22 -0.63 -8.60
CA ILE A 33 -3.02 -0.62 -7.75
C ILE A 33 -1.88 -0.07 -8.59
N LEU A 34 -1.32 1.06 -8.15
CA LEU A 34 -0.13 1.66 -8.74
C LEU A 34 1.08 1.39 -7.84
N THR A 35 2.01 0.58 -8.30
CA THR A 35 3.30 0.38 -7.64
C THR A 35 4.37 1.16 -8.38
N ILE A 36 5.19 1.90 -7.64
CA ILE A 36 6.16 2.83 -8.22
C ILE A 36 7.45 2.13 -8.62
N THR A 37 7.97 1.26 -7.75
CA THR A 37 9.23 0.56 -8.03
C THR A 37 8.98 -0.82 -8.65
N ASP A 38 10.03 -1.43 -9.18
CA ASP A 38 10.04 -2.84 -9.58
C ASP A 38 10.18 -3.79 -8.38
N SER A 39 10.37 -3.21 -7.17
CA SER A 39 10.54 -3.90 -5.89
C SER A 39 11.70 -4.90 -5.85
N GLY A 40 12.58 -4.83 -6.84
CA GLY A 40 13.85 -5.56 -6.85
C GLY A 40 14.90 -4.82 -6.02
N TYR A 41 15.67 -5.53 -5.23
CA TYR A 41 16.81 -4.95 -4.51
C TYR A 41 17.82 -6.01 -4.09
N THR A 42 19.07 -5.56 -3.89
CA THR A 42 20.14 -6.37 -3.31
C THR A 42 20.76 -5.59 -2.17
N LEU A 43 20.90 -6.22 -0.99
CA LEU A 43 21.58 -5.59 0.13
C LEU A 43 23.08 -5.38 -0.20
N PRO A 44 23.72 -4.33 0.38
CA PRO A 44 25.11 -3.99 0.07
C PRO A 44 26.12 -5.11 0.32
N ASN A 45 25.82 -6.02 1.25
CA ASN A 45 26.66 -7.19 1.58
C ASN A 45 26.37 -8.41 0.71
N ASN A 46 25.42 -8.32 -0.26
CA ASN A 46 24.92 -9.41 -1.08
C ASN A 46 24.31 -10.61 -0.32
N GLU A 47 24.01 -10.47 0.96
CA GLU A 47 23.40 -11.55 1.76
C GLU A 47 21.94 -11.80 1.39
N PHE A 48 21.27 -10.80 0.82
CA PHE A 48 19.89 -10.91 0.39
C PHE A 48 19.68 -10.16 -0.93
N CYS A 49 18.95 -10.81 -1.82
CA CYS A 49 18.50 -10.25 -3.09
C CYS A 49 17.04 -10.61 -3.32
N ARG A 50 16.20 -9.61 -3.63
CA ARG A 50 14.85 -9.81 -4.14
C ARG A 50 14.87 -9.55 -5.66
N PRO A 51 14.76 -10.56 -6.51
CA PRO A 51 14.67 -10.34 -7.96
C PRO A 51 13.37 -9.62 -8.33
N ALA A 52 13.46 -8.63 -9.22
CA ALA A 52 12.30 -7.82 -9.63
C ALA A 52 11.22 -8.65 -10.36
N ASP A 53 11.62 -9.65 -11.12
CA ASP A 53 10.71 -10.57 -11.82
C ASP A 53 9.90 -11.44 -10.86
N ILE A 54 10.53 -11.93 -9.79
CA ILE A 54 9.84 -12.67 -8.72
C ILE A 54 8.87 -11.76 -7.98
N ALA A 55 9.32 -10.55 -7.59
CA ALA A 55 8.48 -9.57 -6.91
C ALA A 55 7.25 -9.20 -7.75
N ARG A 56 7.42 -9.02 -9.05
CA ARG A 56 6.34 -8.73 -9.99
C ARG A 56 5.35 -9.90 -10.13
N ALA A 57 5.85 -11.13 -10.26
CA ALA A 57 4.99 -12.32 -10.36
C ALA A 57 4.10 -12.49 -9.11
N GLU A 58 4.67 -12.26 -7.92
CA GLU A 58 3.92 -12.26 -6.66
C GLU A 58 2.84 -11.17 -6.65
N ALA A 59 3.15 -9.95 -7.09
CA ALA A 59 2.21 -8.83 -7.15
C ALA A 59 1.06 -9.07 -8.13
N GLU A 60 1.33 -9.66 -9.29
CA GLU A 60 0.29 -10.01 -10.27
C GLU A 60 -0.71 -11.03 -9.70
N ILE A 61 -0.22 -12.01 -8.92
CA ILE A 61 -1.09 -12.97 -8.21
C ILE A 61 -1.92 -12.24 -7.13
N ALA A 62 -1.29 -11.38 -6.32
CA ALA A 62 -1.96 -10.63 -5.25
C ALA A 62 -3.05 -9.71 -5.81
N ALA A 63 -2.74 -8.92 -6.85
CA ALA A 63 -3.70 -8.04 -7.51
C ALA A 63 -4.90 -8.82 -8.08
N LYS A 64 -4.65 -9.96 -8.72
CA LYS A 64 -5.71 -10.86 -9.20
C LYS A 64 -6.58 -11.39 -8.07
N MET A 65 -6.00 -11.75 -6.92
CA MET A 65 -6.74 -12.23 -5.75
C MET A 65 -7.62 -11.14 -5.12
N ILE A 66 -7.21 -9.87 -5.22
CA ILE A 66 -8.03 -8.71 -4.83
C ILE A 66 -9.13 -8.45 -5.84
N GLY A 67 -8.88 -8.64 -7.12
CA GLY A 67 -9.71 -8.22 -8.25
C GLY A 67 -9.36 -6.81 -8.73
N ALA A 68 -8.08 -6.44 -8.67
CA ALA A 68 -7.55 -5.14 -9.02
C ALA A 68 -6.72 -5.19 -10.32
N GLU A 69 -6.68 -4.07 -11.04
CA GLU A 69 -5.71 -3.83 -12.11
C GLU A 69 -4.38 -3.35 -11.52
N LEU A 70 -3.28 -4.01 -11.88
CA LEU A 70 -1.93 -3.66 -11.43
C LEU A 70 -1.21 -2.82 -12.48
N ILE A 71 -0.75 -1.64 -12.07
CA ILE A 71 0.09 -0.72 -12.85
C ILE A 71 1.43 -0.60 -12.12
N CYS A 72 2.54 -0.70 -12.85
CA CYS A 72 3.89 -0.54 -12.27
C CYS A 72 4.71 0.43 -13.11
N LEU A 73 5.32 1.44 -12.47
CA LEU A 73 6.22 2.37 -13.15
C LEU A 73 7.65 1.83 -13.33
N GLY A 74 8.01 0.75 -12.63
CA GLY A 74 9.28 0.04 -12.79
C GLY A 74 10.52 0.85 -12.39
N LYS A 75 10.39 1.79 -11.45
CA LYS A 75 11.54 2.55 -10.95
C LYS A 75 12.40 1.68 -10.02
N PRO A 76 13.71 1.97 -9.90
CA PRO A 76 14.56 1.27 -8.96
C PRO A 76 14.10 1.51 -7.50
N SER A 77 14.10 0.45 -6.69
CA SER A 77 13.83 0.55 -5.24
C SER A 77 14.96 1.26 -4.50
N LEU A 78 14.66 1.79 -3.31
CA LEU A 78 15.59 2.46 -2.39
C LEU A 78 16.24 3.73 -2.95
N ASN A 79 15.64 4.34 -3.98
CA ASN A 79 16.21 5.50 -4.65
C ASN A 79 15.15 6.49 -5.15
N LEU A 80 13.95 6.48 -4.57
CA LEU A 80 12.91 7.43 -4.95
C LEU A 80 13.15 8.79 -4.28
N LEU A 81 13.07 9.86 -5.08
CA LEU A 81 13.20 11.22 -4.61
C LEU A 81 11.99 12.03 -5.04
N HIS A 82 11.36 12.71 -4.07
CA HIS A 82 10.29 13.64 -4.36
C HIS A 82 10.82 14.86 -5.09
N ASN A 83 10.33 15.09 -6.31
CA ASN A 83 10.56 16.29 -7.12
C ASN A 83 9.37 16.54 -8.07
N GLU A 84 9.42 17.63 -8.85
CA GLU A 84 8.36 17.99 -9.79
C GLU A 84 8.15 16.94 -10.88
N GLU A 85 9.24 16.42 -11.47
CA GLU A 85 9.19 15.43 -12.53
C GLU A 85 8.54 14.15 -12.04
N PHE A 86 8.94 13.68 -10.86
CA PHE A 86 8.36 12.51 -10.22
C PHE A 86 6.87 12.71 -9.91
N SER A 87 6.49 13.89 -9.39
CA SER A 87 5.08 14.21 -9.12
C SER A 87 4.24 14.27 -10.40
N TYR A 88 4.82 14.64 -11.54
CA TYR A 88 4.14 14.67 -12.83
C TYR A 88 3.79 13.29 -13.35
N GLU A 89 4.60 12.25 -13.06
CA GLU A 89 4.28 10.87 -13.41
C GLU A 89 3.00 10.40 -12.71
N PHE A 90 2.82 10.76 -11.43
CA PHE A 90 1.57 10.46 -10.71
C PHE A 90 0.38 11.21 -11.29
N ASP A 91 0.55 12.51 -11.62
CA ASP A 91 -0.51 13.34 -12.20
C ASP A 91 -1.05 12.72 -13.50
N LYS A 92 -0.16 12.17 -14.33
CA LYS A 92 -0.56 11.46 -15.55
C LYS A 92 -1.44 10.24 -15.25
N VAL A 93 -1.01 9.35 -14.36
CA VAL A 93 -1.78 8.16 -13.97
C VAL A 93 -3.10 8.55 -13.33
N ILE A 94 -3.11 9.55 -12.43
CA ILE A 94 -4.31 10.05 -11.77
C ILE A 94 -5.31 10.61 -12.79
N LYS A 95 -4.84 11.34 -13.80
CA LYS A 95 -5.69 11.87 -14.88
C LYS A 95 -6.29 10.77 -15.75
N ASP A 96 -5.49 9.76 -16.10
CA ASP A 96 -5.93 8.64 -16.94
C ASP A 96 -6.99 7.78 -16.21
N ILE A 97 -6.79 7.54 -14.91
CA ILE A 97 -7.71 6.75 -14.08
C ILE A 97 -8.91 7.59 -13.64
N ASN A 98 -8.71 8.87 -13.35
CA ASN A 98 -9.72 9.78 -12.77
C ASN A 98 -10.42 9.17 -11.53
N PRO A 99 -9.66 8.87 -10.44
CA PRO A 99 -10.18 8.16 -9.28
C PRO A 99 -11.07 9.05 -8.41
N ASP A 100 -12.10 8.45 -7.81
CA ASP A 100 -12.96 9.05 -6.79
C ASP A 100 -12.29 9.05 -5.40
N LEU A 101 -11.44 8.03 -5.15
CA LEU A 101 -10.70 7.83 -3.91
C LEU A 101 -9.25 7.43 -4.21
N ILE A 102 -8.32 8.07 -3.52
CA ILE A 102 -6.90 7.73 -3.58
C ILE A 102 -6.46 7.24 -2.19
N LEU A 103 -5.80 6.09 -2.17
CA LEU A 103 -5.12 5.53 -1.00
C LEU A 103 -3.63 5.62 -1.25
N THR A 104 -2.85 6.17 -0.31
CA THR A 104 -1.40 6.33 -0.46
C THR A 104 -0.69 6.18 0.87
N HIS A 105 0.64 6.14 0.85
CA HIS A 105 1.43 6.10 2.08
C HIS A 105 1.20 7.30 2.98
N TRP A 106 1.33 7.09 4.29
CA TRP A 106 1.44 8.17 5.25
C TRP A 106 2.79 8.88 5.12
N GLY A 107 2.77 10.22 5.13
CA GLY A 107 3.97 11.02 4.86
C GLY A 107 5.04 11.03 5.96
N GLY A 108 4.69 10.60 7.19
CA GLY A 108 5.64 10.46 8.31
C GLY A 108 6.30 9.07 8.38
N ASP A 109 6.22 8.27 7.32
CA ASP A 109 6.87 6.97 7.25
C ASP A 109 8.40 7.09 7.26
N PHE A 110 9.07 6.20 8.00
CA PHE A 110 10.53 6.17 8.09
C PHE A 110 11.21 5.71 6.79
N HIS A 111 10.51 4.94 5.96
CA HIS A 111 11.06 4.47 4.69
C HIS A 111 11.08 5.62 3.66
N SER A 112 12.27 5.95 3.14
CA SER A 112 12.47 7.07 2.22
C SER A 112 11.58 6.99 0.97
N ASP A 113 11.43 5.80 0.39
CA ASP A 113 10.58 5.60 -0.79
C ASP A 113 9.10 5.84 -0.46
N HIS A 114 8.61 5.40 0.73
CA HIS A 114 7.23 5.64 1.16
C HIS A 114 6.97 7.14 1.33
N ALA A 115 7.90 7.85 1.97
CA ALA A 115 7.80 9.30 2.14
C ALA A 115 7.80 10.04 0.79
N ALA A 116 8.68 9.65 -0.14
CA ALA A 116 8.73 10.22 -1.49
C ALA A 116 7.43 9.98 -2.28
N VAL A 117 6.88 8.76 -2.22
CA VAL A 117 5.60 8.41 -2.85
C VAL A 117 4.45 9.18 -2.23
N SER A 118 4.39 9.28 -0.89
CA SER A 118 3.36 10.05 -0.19
C SER A 118 3.34 11.50 -0.66
N LEU A 119 4.47 12.20 -0.57
CA LEU A 119 4.57 13.61 -0.96
C LEU A 119 4.19 13.83 -2.44
N SER A 120 4.68 12.96 -3.33
CA SER A 120 4.44 13.09 -4.77
C SER A 120 2.98 12.80 -5.15
N SER A 121 2.38 11.77 -4.55
CA SER A 121 0.97 11.43 -4.79
C SER A 121 0.02 12.49 -4.24
N ILE A 122 0.24 13.01 -3.04
CA ILE A 122 -0.58 14.09 -2.45
C ILE A 122 -0.50 15.35 -3.31
N ARG A 123 0.72 15.73 -3.75
CA ARG A 123 0.90 16.87 -4.65
C ARG A 123 0.14 16.69 -5.96
N ALA A 124 0.25 15.54 -6.59
CA ALA A 124 -0.44 15.23 -7.85
C ALA A 124 -1.97 15.20 -7.66
N ALA A 125 -2.43 14.61 -6.55
CA ALA A 125 -3.85 14.42 -6.24
C ALA A 125 -4.54 15.67 -5.64
N ARG A 126 -3.87 16.81 -5.52
CA ARG A 126 -4.41 18.01 -4.84
C ARG A 126 -5.76 18.50 -5.38
N HIS A 127 -6.08 18.18 -6.62
CA HIS A 127 -7.36 18.54 -7.27
C HIS A 127 -8.31 17.34 -7.46
N SER A 128 -7.90 16.15 -7.02
CA SER A 128 -8.70 14.93 -7.08
C SER A 128 -9.67 14.81 -5.89
N GLY A 129 -10.39 13.71 -5.80
CA GLY A 129 -11.34 13.40 -4.74
C GLY A 129 -10.71 13.21 -3.34
N THR A 130 -11.25 12.29 -2.58
CA THR A 130 -10.79 11.98 -1.22
C THR A 130 -9.41 11.31 -1.24
N ILE A 131 -8.54 11.71 -0.32
CA ILE A 131 -7.21 11.13 -0.13
C ILE A 131 -7.12 10.57 1.29
N LEU A 132 -6.86 9.26 1.39
CA LEU A 132 -6.61 8.54 2.63
C LEU A 132 -5.18 8.02 2.63
N MET A 133 -4.45 8.32 3.71
CA MET A 133 -3.10 7.80 3.90
C MET A 133 -3.12 6.58 4.81
N TYR A 134 -2.46 5.51 4.40
CA TYR A 134 -2.29 4.28 5.16
C TYR A 134 -0.85 4.12 5.67
N ARG A 135 -0.67 3.26 6.67
CA ARG A 135 0.62 2.81 7.17
C ARG A 135 0.87 1.36 6.74
N SER A 136 1.98 1.10 6.06
CA SER A 136 2.38 -0.25 5.62
C SER A 136 3.54 -0.84 6.43
N ASN A 137 4.09 -0.09 7.38
CA ASN A 137 5.13 -0.56 8.30
C ASN A 137 4.77 -0.30 9.76
N TRP A 138 5.68 -0.69 10.68
CA TRP A 138 5.50 -0.60 12.14
C TRP A 138 6.62 0.14 12.85
N TYR A 139 7.47 0.86 12.13
CA TYR A 139 8.54 1.65 12.73
C TYR A 139 7.96 2.81 13.55
N SER A 140 8.56 3.05 14.72
CA SER A 140 8.27 4.26 15.49
C SER A 140 9.03 5.42 14.89
N THR A 141 8.36 6.54 14.70
CA THR A 141 8.90 7.79 14.16
C THR A 141 8.62 8.91 15.14
N GLU A 142 9.28 10.07 14.98
CA GLU A 142 8.99 11.26 15.80
C GLU A 142 7.53 11.69 15.65
N ASP A 143 6.98 11.60 14.44
CA ASP A 143 5.57 11.81 14.17
C ASP A 143 4.83 10.48 14.28
N GLU A 144 3.85 10.41 15.19
CA GLU A 144 2.99 9.24 15.30
C GLU A 144 1.93 9.22 14.19
N PHE A 145 1.69 8.04 13.62
CA PHE A 145 0.54 7.85 12.73
C PHE A 145 -0.77 8.03 13.51
N ARG A 146 -1.46 9.10 13.21
CA ARG A 146 -2.77 9.43 13.83
C ARG A 146 -3.88 9.21 12.82
N GLY A 147 -4.43 8.00 12.83
CA GLY A 147 -5.60 7.70 12.01
C GLY A 147 -6.88 8.36 12.55
N ASN A 148 -7.69 8.83 11.62
CA ASN A 148 -8.97 9.48 11.89
C ASN A 148 -10.13 8.91 11.06
N TYR A 149 -9.84 7.94 10.19
CA TYR A 149 -10.82 7.25 9.36
C TYR A 149 -10.61 5.73 9.46
N TYR A 150 -11.67 5.00 9.79
CA TYR A 150 -11.59 3.56 10.03
C TYR A 150 -12.53 2.80 9.10
N VAL A 151 -12.05 1.71 8.54
CA VAL A 151 -12.85 0.80 7.71
C VAL A 151 -12.94 -0.57 8.39
N ASN A 152 -14.15 -1.01 8.71
CA ASN A 152 -14.39 -2.37 9.19
C ASN A 152 -14.07 -3.37 8.08
N ILE A 153 -13.05 -4.20 8.33
CA ILE A 153 -12.58 -5.27 7.45
C ILE A 153 -12.75 -6.66 8.07
N SER A 154 -13.56 -6.79 9.12
CA SER A 154 -13.76 -8.06 9.83
C SER A 154 -14.08 -9.25 8.91
N PRO A 155 -14.92 -9.12 7.86
CA PRO A 155 -15.18 -10.21 6.92
C PRO A 155 -14.01 -10.52 5.98
N TYR A 156 -13.01 -9.64 5.89
CA TYR A 156 -11.96 -9.68 4.87
C TYR A 156 -10.56 -9.93 5.43
N ILE A 157 -10.39 -9.93 6.77
CA ILE A 157 -9.07 -10.01 7.40
C ILE A 157 -8.32 -11.29 7.01
N GLU A 158 -8.96 -12.45 7.05
CA GLU A 158 -8.30 -13.70 6.72
C GLU A 158 -7.91 -13.74 5.23
N LYS A 159 -8.78 -13.22 4.33
CA LYS A 159 -8.44 -13.12 2.91
C LYS A 159 -7.30 -12.15 2.63
N LYS A 160 -7.25 -11.01 3.34
CA LYS A 160 -6.12 -10.07 3.30
C LYS A 160 -4.82 -10.78 3.67
N LEU A 161 -4.80 -11.55 4.76
CA LEU A 161 -3.61 -12.27 5.21
C LEU A 161 -3.18 -13.37 4.21
N GLU A 162 -4.13 -14.06 3.56
CA GLU A 162 -3.83 -15.00 2.47
C GLU A 162 -3.15 -14.30 1.28
N ILE A 163 -3.62 -13.12 0.90
CA ILE A 163 -3.03 -12.33 -0.19
C ILE A 163 -1.61 -11.92 0.17
N ILE A 164 -1.38 -11.39 1.37
CA ILE A 164 -0.04 -10.98 1.81
C ILE A 164 0.93 -12.17 1.79
N LYS A 165 0.49 -13.38 2.12
CA LYS A 165 1.32 -14.61 2.08
C LYS A 165 1.82 -14.99 0.68
N VAL A 166 1.28 -14.38 -0.38
CA VAL A 166 1.79 -14.56 -1.75
C VAL A 166 3.22 -14.01 -1.88
N TYR A 167 3.55 -12.97 -1.13
CA TYR A 167 4.86 -12.31 -1.15
C TYR A 167 5.94 -13.12 -0.40
N LYS A 168 6.20 -14.32 -0.85
CA LYS A 168 7.17 -15.25 -0.24
C LYS A 168 8.57 -14.68 -0.22
N SER A 169 8.94 -13.96 -1.29
CA SER A 169 10.27 -13.36 -1.44
C SER A 169 10.67 -12.42 -0.30
N VAL A 170 9.72 -11.79 0.39
CA VAL A 170 9.97 -10.93 1.57
C VAL A 170 9.56 -11.57 2.89
N LEU A 171 8.64 -12.53 2.88
CA LEU A 171 8.14 -13.15 4.11
C LEU A 171 8.98 -14.33 4.59
N GLU A 172 9.55 -15.13 3.68
CA GLU A 172 10.41 -16.27 4.05
C GLU A 172 11.64 -15.83 4.86
N PRO A 173 12.38 -14.78 4.48
CA PRO A 173 13.53 -14.32 5.25
C PRO A 173 13.21 -13.91 6.69
N VAL A 174 11.98 -13.48 6.95
CA VAL A 174 11.50 -13.07 8.28
C VAL A 174 10.60 -14.11 8.93
N ASN A 175 10.60 -15.35 8.44
CA ASN A 175 9.80 -16.46 8.94
C ASN A 175 8.32 -16.09 9.14
N TYR A 176 7.75 -15.35 8.19
CA TYR A 176 6.33 -14.92 8.18
C TYR A 176 5.87 -14.13 9.42
N SER A 177 6.80 -13.59 10.22
CA SER A 177 6.47 -12.84 11.44
C SER A 177 5.58 -11.62 11.20
N TRP A 178 5.64 -11.02 10.00
CA TRP A 178 4.80 -9.88 9.62
C TRP A 178 3.30 -10.22 9.60
N ILE A 179 2.94 -11.44 9.27
CA ILE A 179 1.53 -11.88 9.22
C ILE A 179 0.85 -11.73 10.59
N ASP A 180 1.53 -12.17 11.65
CA ASP A 180 1.04 -12.03 13.01
C ASP A 180 0.94 -10.57 13.45
N PHE A 181 1.92 -9.77 13.08
CA PHE A 181 1.91 -8.35 13.37
C PHE A 181 0.73 -7.65 12.69
N ILE A 182 0.55 -7.84 11.39
CA ILE A 182 -0.52 -7.24 10.59
C ILE A 182 -1.89 -7.65 11.15
N LYS A 183 -2.08 -8.92 11.49
CA LYS A 183 -3.30 -9.41 12.11
C LYS A 183 -3.61 -8.69 13.41
N LYS A 184 -2.63 -8.62 14.33
CA LYS A 184 -2.79 -7.95 15.63
C LYS A 184 -3.04 -6.44 15.48
N GLN A 185 -2.36 -5.80 14.54
CA GLN A 185 -2.56 -4.39 14.25
C GLN A 185 -4.00 -4.12 13.78
N ASN A 186 -4.51 -4.90 12.82
CA ASN A 186 -5.88 -4.73 12.35
C ASN A 186 -6.92 -5.07 13.43
N GLN A 187 -6.65 -6.02 14.31
CA GLN A 187 -7.49 -6.31 15.48
C GLN A 187 -7.48 -5.13 16.47
N TYR A 188 -6.33 -4.55 16.76
CA TYR A 188 -6.22 -3.38 17.62
C TYR A 188 -7.00 -2.18 17.06
N GLU A 189 -6.90 -1.89 15.77
CA GLU A 189 -7.70 -0.85 15.12
C GLU A 189 -9.20 -1.20 15.13
N GLY A 190 -9.54 -2.49 15.02
CA GLY A 190 -10.91 -2.99 15.16
C GLY A 190 -11.51 -2.73 16.53
N MET A 191 -10.74 -2.88 17.61
CA MET A 191 -11.20 -2.58 18.97
C MET A 191 -11.65 -1.13 19.13
N LYS A 192 -10.96 -0.17 18.50
CA LYS A 192 -11.34 1.25 18.54
C LYS A 192 -12.69 1.51 17.85
N LEU A 193 -13.04 0.68 16.88
CA LEU A 193 -14.30 0.78 16.13
C LEU A 193 -15.40 -0.15 16.67
N GLY A 194 -15.09 -0.99 17.68
CA GLY A 194 -16.02 -1.99 18.22
C GLY A 194 -16.26 -3.18 17.28
N VAL A 195 -15.28 -3.55 16.45
CA VAL A 195 -15.35 -4.68 15.50
C VAL A 195 -14.11 -5.57 15.64
N SER A 196 -14.12 -6.76 15.01
CA SER A 196 -13.02 -7.72 15.17
C SER A 196 -11.74 -7.32 14.43
N ALA A 197 -11.86 -6.57 13.33
CA ALA A 197 -10.71 -6.04 12.59
C ALA A 197 -11.09 -4.79 11.79
N ALA A 198 -10.19 -3.80 11.77
CA ALA A 198 -10.32 -2.60 10.95
C ALA A 198 -8.97 -2.18 10.35
N GLU A 199 -9.02 -1.48 9.26
CA GLU A 199 -7.92 -0.67 8.74
C GLU A 199 -8.14 0.79 9.12
N CYS A 200 -7.04 1.47 9.43
CA CYS A 200 -7.04 2.84 9.90
C CYS A 200 -6.27 3.73 8.93
N PHE A 201 -6.85 4.89 8.62
CA PHE A 201 -6.29 5.85 7.68
C PHE A 201 -6.22 7.24 8.30
N SER A 202 -5.29 8.05 7.80
CA SER A 202 -5.30 9.49 8.01
C SER A 202 -5.95 10.14 6.78
N CYS A 203 -7.13 10.71 6.98
CA CYS A 203 -7.86 11.44 5.94
C CYS A 203 -7.36 12.87 5.89
N ILE A 204 -6.90 13.33 4.73
CA ILE A 204 -6.41 14.70 4.51
C ILE A 204 -7.32 15.52 3.61
N LYS A 205 -8.25 14.85 2.89
CA LYS A 205 -9.21 15.54 2.03
C LYS A 205 -10.44 14.67 1.80
#